data_a65777aa8e4e35806d6678da8db09f7c
#
_entry.id   a65777aa8e4e35806d6678da8db09f7c
#
_cell.length_a   1.000
_cell.length_b   1.000
_cell.length_c   1.000
_cell.angle_alpha   90.00
_cell.angle_beta   90.00
_cell.angle_gamma   90.00
#
_symmetry.space_group_name_H-M   'P 1'
#
loop_
_entity.id
_entity.type
_entity.pdbx_description
1 polymer ?
#
loop_
_entity_poly.entity_id
_entity_poly.type
_entity_poly.pdbx_seq_one_letter_code
_entity_poly.pdbx_strand_id
1 'polypeptide(L)'
;MKNRKFWHWIKNDAGESDTADTPTVRTLYLNGVIAAESWLDDDVTPQLFKDELESGTGDIEVWLDSPGGDVMAATQIYNMLKNYKGKVTVKIDSLAASAASVVAMAGDEILMSPLSLMLIHNPLTVAAGNVDDMQKAIDMLDEVKQSIINAYELKTGLSRAKYRI
;
A
#
# COMPACT_ATOMS: atom_id res chain seq x y z
N MET A 1 -6.57 -15.04 18.10
CA MET A 1 -7.30 -14.46 16.96
C MET A 1 -6.51 -14.82 15.72
N LYS A 2 -7.13 -15.46 14.71
CA LYS A 2 -6.44 -15.72 13.45
C LYS A 2 -6.07 -14.37 12.84
N ASN A 3 -4.78 -14.13 12.57
CA ASN A 3 -4.34 -12.97 11.80
C ASN A 3 -4.97 -13.09 10.43
N ARG A 4 -5.89 -12.21 10.14
CA ARG A 4 -6.53 -12.16 8.84
C ARG A 4 -5.61 -11.40 7.91
N LYS A 5 -5.33 -12.00 6.77
CA LYS A 5 -4.79 -11.37 5.59
C LYS A 5 -5.46 -10.01 5.39
N PHE A 6 -4.69 -8.92 5.32
CA PHE A 6 -5.24 -7.57 5.17
C PHE A 6 -5.59 -7.23 3.70
N TRP A 7 -5.50 -8.22 2.79
CA TRP A 7 -5.98 -8.08 1.41
C TRP A 7 -6.78 -9.30 0.98
N HIS A 8 -7.64 -9.09 -0.01
CA HIS A 8 -8.32 -10.16 -0.72
C HIS A 8 -8.65 -9.73 -2.17
N TRP A 9 -8.65 -10.71 -3.05
CA TRP A 9 -9.08 -10.53 -4.42
C TRP A 9 -10.54 -10.92 -4.57
N ILE A 10 -11.30 -10.10 -5.31
CA ILE A 10 -12.60 -10.53 -5.82
C ILE A 10 -12.35 -11.10 -7.21
N LYS A 11 -12.76 -12.34 -7.42
CA LYS A 11 -12.94 -12.89 -8.76
C LYS A 11 -14.21 -12.26 -9.30
N ASN A 12 -14.10 -11.38 -10.28
CA ASN A 12 -15.26 -11.05 -11.09
C ASN A 12 -15.59 -12.32 -11.86
N ASP A 13 -16.60 -13.07 -11.40
CA ASP A 13 -17.23 -14.07 -12.24
C ASP A 13 -17.82 -13.29 -13.40
N ALA A 14 -17.18 -13.35 -14.56
CA ALA A 14 -17.71 -12.83 -15.80
C ALA A 14 -19.07 -13.51 -15.98
N GLY A 15 -20.15 -12.74 -15.88
CA GLY A 15 -21.46 -13.23 -16.23
C GLY A 15 -21.42 -13.75 -17.69
N GLU A 16 -22.19 -14.77 -18.02
CA GLU A 16 -22.23 -15.51 -19.28
C GLU A 16 -22.40 -14.67 -20.58
N SER A 17 -22.05 -13.38 -20.58
CA SER A 17 -22.20 -12.47 -21.72
C SER A 17 -20.91 -11.71 -22.11
N ASP A 18 -19.73 -12.10 -21.62
CA ASP A 18 -18.50 -11.46 -22.07
C ASP A 18 -18.13 -11.92 -23.47
N THR A 19 -18.39 -11.03 -24.43
CA THR A 19 -17.71 -11.06 -25.73
C THR A 19 -16.22 -10.86 -25.48
N ALA A 20 -15.37 -11.61 -26.18
CA ALA A 20 -13.93 -11.78 -26.00
C ALA A 20 -13.07 -10.47 -26.00
N ASP A 21 -13.66 -9.29 -25.94
CA ASP A 21 -13.01 -7.98 -26.11
C ASP A 21 -13.17 -7.03 -24.91
N THR A 22 -13.76 -7.47 -23.79
CA THR A 22 -13.88 -6.62 -22.61
C THR A 22 -12.65 -6.82 -21.71
N PRO A 23 -11.84 -5.77 -21.45
CA PRO A 23 -10.70 -5.89 -20.54
C PRO A 23 -11.18 -6.32 -19.15
N THR A 24 -10.72 -7.47 -18.69
CA THR A 24 -11.03 -7.94 -17.33
C THR A 24 -10.31 -7.09 -16.31
N VAL A 25 -11.06 -6.35 -15.49
CA VAL A 25 -10.52 -5.60 -14.37
C VAL A 25 -10.54 -6.49 -13.13
N ARG A 26 -9.39 -6.68 -12.50
CA ARG A 26 -9.26 -7.43 -11.25
C ARG A 26 -9.44 -6.50 -10.07
N THR A 27 -10.19 -6.90 -9.06
CA THR A 27 -10.41 -6.08 -7.87
C THR A 27 -9.65 -6.64 -6.68
N LEU A 28 -8.80 -5.80 -6.10
CA LEU A 28 -8.01 -6.05 -4.89
C LEU A 28 -8.52 -5.16 -3.75
N TYR A 29 -8.87 -5.75 -2.63
CA TYR A 29 -9.15 -5.02 -1.40
C TYR A 29 -7.94 -5.07 -0.47
N LEU A 30 -7.50 -3.91 0.02
CA LEU A 30 -6.48 -3.75 1.05
C LEU A 30 -7.14 -3.12 2.28
N ASN A 31 -7.54 -3.94 3.25
CA ASN A 31 -8.31 -3.50 4.40
C ASN A 31 -7.63 -3.87 5.72
N GLY A 32 -7.50 -2.89 6.62
CA GLY A 32 -6.93 -3.09 7.94
C GLY A 32 -5.44 -2.80 8.02
N VAL A 33 -4.78 -3.30 9.07
CA VAL A 33 -3.38 -2.97 9.38
C VAL A 33 -2.42 -3.68 8.43
N ILE A 34 -1.51 -2.91 7.81
CA ILE A 34 -0.41 -3.45 7.01
C ILE A 34 0.65 -4.04 7.95
N ALA A 35 0.90 -5.35 7.85
CA ALA A 35 1.83 -6.06 8.71
C ALA A 35 2.92 -6.77 7.89
N ALA A 36 4.16 -6.73 8.38
CA ALA A 36 5.31 -7.42 7.76
C ALA A 36 5.30 -8.92 8.06
N GLU A 37 4.79 -9.29 9.24
CA GLU A 37 4.81 -10.66 9.74
C GLU A 37 3.50 -11.01 10.46
N SER A 38 3.10 -12.26 10.34
CA SER A 38 2.12 -12.87 11.22
C SER A 38 2.85 -13.54 12.39
N TRP A 39 2.52 -13.17 13.64
CA TRP A 39 3.09 -13.79 14.85
C TRP A 39 2.60 -15.23 15.08
N LEU A 40 1.71 -15.69 14.25
CA LEU A 40 1.14 -17.05 14.31
C LEU A 40 1.05 -17.58 12.88
N ASP A 41 1.93 -18.46 12.52
CA ASP A 41 2.01 -19.42 11.37
C ASP A 41 0.98 -19.34 10.22
N ASP A 42 0.29 -18.24 10.02
CA ASP A 42 -0.63 -17.99 8.91
C ASP A 42 0.02 -16.95 7.96
N ASP A 43 0.79 -17.42 7.07
CA ASP A 43 1.46 -16.97 5.87
C ASP A 43 0.92 -15.72 5.16
N VAL A 44 0.93 -14.57 5.82
CA VAL A 44 0.66 -13.27 5.18
C VAL A 44 1.99 -12.61 4.84
N THR A 45 2.67 -13.11 3.83
CA THR A 45 3.97 -12.60 3.43
C THR A 45 3.86 -11.70 2.21
N PRO A 46 4.79 -10.74 2.01
CA PRO A 46 4.91 -9.99 0.76
C PRO A 46 5.04 -10.90 -0.47
N GLN A 47 5.63 -12.10 -0.29
CA GLN A 47 5.73 -13.07 -1.37
C GLN A 47 4.36 -13.61 -1.78
N LEU A 48 3.50 -13.95 -0.82
CA LEU A 48 2.13 -14.38 -1.12
C LEU A 48 1.34 -13.27 -1.84
N PHE A 49 1.50 -12.01 -1.42
CA PHE A 49 0.89 -10.88 -2.12
C PHE A 49 1.38 -10.81 -3.58
N LYS A 50 2.69 -10.96 -3.79
CA LYS A 50 3.29 -10.97 -5.12
C LYS A 50 2.73 -12.08 -5.99
N ASP A 51 2.70 -13.31 -5.47
CA ASP A 51 2.24 -14.49 -6.21
C ASP A 51 0.77 -14.32 -6.63
N GLU A 52 -0.07 -13.77 -5.75
CA GLU A 52 -1.47 -13.47 -6.07
C GLU A 52 -1.62 -12.32 -7.07
N LEU A 53 -0.80 -11.28 -6.97
CA LEU A 53 -0.78 -10.17 -7.91
C LEU A 53 -0.42 -10.65 -9.31
N GLU A 54 0.61 -11.50 -9.42
CA GLU A 54 1.14 -12.04 -10.68
C GLU A 54 0.30 -13.21 -11.25
N SER A 55 -0.63 -13.77 -10.46
CA SER A 55 -1.47 -14.90 -10.89
C SER A 55 -2.50 -14.56 -11.96
N GLY A 56 -2.67 -13.29 -12.29
CA GLY A 56 -3.60 -12.83 -13.32
C GLY A 56 -3.05 -11.64 -14.09
N THR A 57 -3.75 -11.30 -15.16
CA THR A 57 -3.41 -10.21 -16.08
C THR A 57 -4.55 -9.18 -16.14
N GLY A 58 -4.34 -8.09 -16.85
CA GLY A 58 -5.33 -7.02 -17.03
C GLY A 58 -5.14 -5.89 -16.03
N ASP A 59 -6.06 -4.93 -16.03
CA ASP A 59 -6.01 -3.78 -15.14
C ASP A 59 -6.46 -4.15 -13.72
N ILE A 60 -6.01 -3.38 -12.73
CA ILE A 60 -6.34 -3.61 -11.32
C ILE A 60 -7.01 -2.39 -10.72
N GLU A 61 -8.12 -2.62 -10.03
CA GLU A 61 -8.70 -1.68 -9.08
C GLU A 61 -8.32 -2.09 -7.66
N VAL A 62 -7.64 -1.20 -6.94
CA VAL A 62 -7.26 -1.39 -5.54
C VAL A 62 -8.17 -0.55 -4.66
N TRP A 63 -9.05 -1.21 -3.89
CA TRP A 63 -9.87 -0.56 -2.87
C TRP A 63 -9.11 -0.54 -1.56
N LEU A 64 -8.81 0.66 -1.07
CA LEU A 64 -7.94 0.87 0.07
C LEU A 64 -8.70 1.46 1.25
N ASP A 65 -8.70 0.74 2.37
CA ASP A 65 -9.22 1.19 3.66
C ASP A 65 -8.30 0.70 4.79
N SER A 66 -7.29 1.51 5.12
CA SER A 66 -6.23 1.08 6.03
C SER A 66 -5.70 2.22 6.90
N PRO A 67 -5.51 1.98 8.21
CA PRO A 67 -4.82 2.93 9.09
C PRO A 67 -3.30 2.96 8.87
N GLY A 68 -2.76 2.14 7.96
CA GLY A 68 -1.33 1.95 7.76
C GLY A 68 -0.79 0.78 8.58
N GLY A 69 0.44 0.90 9.03
CA GLY A 69 1.16 -0.14 9.76
C GLY A 69 2.64 -0.16 9.43
N ASP A 70 3.19 -1.34 9.14
CA ASP A 70 4.60 -1.51 8.83
C ASP A 70 4.98 -0.83 7.51
N VAL A 71 5.94 0.09 7.59
CA VAL A 71 6.37 0.89 6.43
C VAL A 71 7.17 0.08 5.42
N MET A 72 7.90 -0.96 5.86
CA MET A 72 8.69 -1.80 4.96
C MET A 72 7.76 -2.72 4.15
N ALA A 73 6.74 -3.30 4.79
CA ALA A 73 5.71 -4.05 4.09
C ALA A 73 4.95 -3.17 3.08
N ALA A 74 4.59 -1.96 3.48
CA ALA A 74 3.94 -0.99 2.59
C ALA A 74 4.82 -0.62 1.39
N THR A 75 6.12 -0.42 1.61
CA THR A 75 7.09 -0.14 0.53
C THR A 75 7.18 -1.30 -0.46
N GLN A 76 7.16 -2.54 0.02
CA GLN A 76 7.16 -3.72 -0.85
C GLN A 76 5.89 -3.78 -1.71
N ILE A 77 4.71 -3.55 -1.09
CA ILE A 77 3.43 -3.49 -1.82
C ILE A 77 3.44 -2.36 -2.85
N TYR A 78 3.90 -1.16 -2.46
CA TYR A 78 4.07 -0.03 -3.37
C TYR A 78 4.89 -0.42 -4.61
N ASN A 79 6.06 -1.04 -4.40
CA ASN A 79 6.94 -1.44 -5.48
C ASN A 79 6.31 -2.52 -6.38
N MET A 80 5.59 -3.48 -5.81
CA MET A 80 4.90 -4.53 -6.58
C MET A 80 3.79 -3.93 -7.45
N LEU A 81 2.95 -3.05 -6.90
CA LEU A 81 1.90 -2.37 -7.64
C LEU A 81 2.48 -1.43 -8.70
N LYS A 82 3.56 -0.70 -8.38
CA LYS A 82 4.19 0.24 -9.31
C LYS A 82 4.85 -0.44 -10.51
N ASN A 83 5.33 -1.68 -10.32
CA ASN A 83 5.94 -2.49 -11.38
C ASN A 83 4.94 -3.42 -12.09
N TYR A 84 3.66 -3.37 -11.71
CA TYR A 84 2.64 -4.16 -12.36
C TYR A 84 2.43 -3.71 -13.82
N LYS A 85 2.19 -4.67 -14.73
CA LYS A 85 2.12 -4.40 -16.17
C LYS A 85 0.81 -3.76 -16.63
N GLY A 86 -0.30 -4.01 -15.91
CA GLY A 86 -1.60 -3.40 -16.17
C GLY A 86 -1.74 -2.03 -15.49
N LYS A 87 -2.78 -1.27 -15.83
CA LYS A 87 -3.12 -0.04 -15.13
C LYS A 87 -3.57 -0.36 -13.71
N VAL A 88 -3.07 0.39 -12.74
CA VAL A 88 -3.46 0.30 -11.32
C VAL A 88 -4.25 1.54 -10.94
N THR A 89 -5.55 1.37 -10.66
CA THR A 89 -6.41 2.45 -10.15
C THR A 89 -6.65 2.22 -8.66
N VAL A 90 -6.16 3.13 -7.82
CA VAL A 90 -6.40 3.08 -6.37
C VAL A 90 -7.64 3.88 -6.03
N LYS A 91 -8.59 3.25 -5.37
CA LYS A 91 -9.81 3.86 -4.84
C LYS A 91 -9.74 3.89 -3.32
N ILE A 92 -9.66 5.07 -2.73
CA ILE A 92 -9.69 5.22 -1.27
C ILE A 92 -11.13 5.13 -0.81
N ASP A 93 -11.49 4.00 -0.21
CA ASP A 93 -12.85 3.70 0.20
C ASP A 93 -13.26 4.55 1.41
N SER A 94 -12.47 4.49 2.48
CA SER A 94 -12.67 5.26 3.70
C SER A 94 -11.40 6.00 4.12
N LEU A 95 -10.30 5.26 4.34
CA LEU A 95 -9.08 5.79 4.93
C LEU A 95 -7.83 5.24 4.23
N ALA A 96 -6.90 6.14 3.89
CA ALA A 96 -5.53 5.81 3.53
C ALA A 96 -4.59 6.55 4.49
N ALA A 97 -4.28 5.97 5.64
CA ALA A 97 -3.47 6.63 6.65
C ALA A 97 -2.05 6.05 6.73
N SER A 98 -1.09 6.93 7.09
CA SER A 98 0.29 6.51 7.38
C SER A 98 0.89 5.70 6.22
N ALA A 99 1.43 4.52 6.47
CA ALA A 99 2.00 3.63 5.46
C ALA A 99 1.03 3.28 4.31
N ALA A 100 -0.29 3.25 4.55
CA ALA A 100 -1.29 3.03 3.51
C ALA A 100 -1.36 4.19 2.51
N SER A 101 -1.09 5.42 2.94
CA SER A 101 -1.01 6.56 2.02
C SER A 101 0.16 6.45 1.05
N VAL A 102 1.26 5.79 1.46
CA VAL A 102 2.39 5.47 0.57
C VAL A 102 1.98 4.43 -0.46
N VAL A 103 1.27 3.37 -0.04
CA VAL A 103 0.73 2.36 -0.97
C VAL A 103 -0.18 3.01 -2.02
N ALA A 104 -1.02 3.97 -1.62
CA ALA A 104 -1.89 4.69 -2.55
C ALA A 104 -1.11 5.39 -3.68
N MET A 105 0.11 5.87 -3.42
CA MET A 105 0.94 6.55 -4.43
C MET A 105 1.41 5.62 -5.56
N ALA A 106 1.29 4.30 -5.41
CA ALA A 106 1.62 3.35 -6.46
C ALA A 106 0.61 3.36 -7.62
N GLY A 107 -0.62 3.78 -7.39
CA GLY A 107 -1.65 3.84 -8.41
C GLY A 107 -1.27 4.75 -9.59
N ASP A 108 -1.62 4.35 -10.81
CA ASP A 108 -1.56 5.26 -11.96
C ASP A 108 -2.61 6.37 -11.82
N GLU A 109 -3.75 6.01 -11.25
CA GLU A 109 -4.83 6.93 -10.88
C GLU A 109 -5.22 6.71 -9.42
N ILE A 110 -5.54 7.80 -8.70
CA ILE A 110 -6.01 7.75 -7.32
C ILE A 110 -7.35 8.46 -7.25
N LEU A 111 -8.38 7.72 -6.84
CA LEU A 111 -9.74 8.22 -6.69
C LEU A 111 -10.09 8.29 -5.21
N MET A 112 -10.59 9.45 -4.79
CA MET A 112 -11.06 9.68 -3.42
C MET A 112 -12.53 10.11 -3.45
N SER A 113 -13.35 9.51 -2.58
CA SER A 113 -14.69 10.01 -2.35
C SER A 113 -14.64 11.32 -1.52
N PRO A 114 -15.68 12.15 -1.56
CA PRO A 114 -15.74 13.36 -0.72
C PRO A 114 -15.65 13.09 0.79
N LEU A 115 -15.89 11.87 1.23
CA LEU A 115 -15.86 11.45 2.64
C LEU A 115 -14.63 10.65 3.00
N SER A 116 -13.83 10.22 2.00
CA SER A 116 -12.60 9.49 2.28
C SER A 116 -11.48 10.42 2.74
N LEU A 117 -10.58 9.87 3.55
CA LEU A 117 -9.48 10.61 4.18
C LEU A 117 -8.14 10.02 3.75
N MET A 118 -7.18 10.91 3.50
CA MET A 118 -5.76 10.55 3.41
C MET A 118 -5.01 11.26 4.54
N LEU A 119 -4.30 10.49 5.37
CA LEU A 119 -3.53 11.03 6.49
C LEU A 119 -2.05 10.74 6.31
N ILE A 120 -1.27 11.80 6.27
CA ILE A 120 0.18 11.77 6.11
C ILE A 120 0.81 12.33 7.39
N HIS A 121 1.78 11.62 7.94
CA HIS A 121 2.52 12.05 9.12
C HIS A 121 3.96 11.51 9.09
N ASN A 122 4.82 12.03 9.96
CA ASN A 122 6.18 11.51 10.12
C ASN A 122 6.18 10.03 10.51
N PRO A 123 7.13 9.23 10.01
CA PRO A 123 7.31 7.87 10.49
C PRO A 123 7.64 7.90 12.00
N LEU A 124 7.23 6.85 12.69
CA LEU A 124 7.50 6.68 14.11
C LEU A 124 8.00 5.27 14.39
N THR A 125 8.81 5.15 15.44
CA THR A 125 9.28 3.85 15.94
C THR A 125 9.40 3.88 17.45
N VAL A 126 9.59 2.72 18.04
CA VAL A 126 9.98 2.55 19.44
C VAL A 126 11.39 2.00 19.46
N ALA A 127 12.29 2.66 20.16
CA ALA A 127 13.67 2.22 20.31
C ALA A 127 14.04 2.13 21.80
N ALA A 128 14.90 1.17 22.13
CA ALA A 128 15.46 1.00 23.46
C ALA A 128 16.94 0.63 23.33
N GLY A 129 17.78 1.22 24.19
CA GLY A 129 19.22 0.98 24.15
C GLY A 129 20.02 2.15 24.74
N ASN A 130 21.28 2.24 24.36
CA ASN A 130 22.18 3.33 24.74
C ASN A 130 22.05 4.51 23.75
N VAL A 131 22.89 5.55 23.94
CA VAL A 131 22.87 6.77 23.11
C VAL A 131 23.08 6.47 21.63
N ASP A 132 23.98 5.54 21.31
CA ASP A 132 24.29 5.18 19.93
C ASP A 132 23.10 4.45 19.27
N ASP A 133 22.36 3.64 20.05
CA ASP A 133 21.16 2.95 19.56
C ASP A 133 20.02 3.96 19.31
N MET A 134 19.89 4.98 20.14
CA MET A 134 18.95 6.08 19.92
C MET A 134 19.31 6.86 18.65
N GLN A 135 20.58 7.18 18.44
CA GLN A 135 21.02 7.91 17.26
C GLN A 135 20.74 7.12 15.98
N LYS A 136 21.01 5.81 15.97
CA LYS A 136 20.67 4.93 14.83
C LYS A 136 19.17 4.93 14.53
N ALA A 137 18.31 4.96 15.57
CA ALA A 137 16.86 5.02 15.36
C ALA A 137 16.42 6.35 14.74
N ILE A 138 17.05 7.46 15.16
CA ILE A 138 16.80 8.79 14.57
C ILE A 138 17.21 8.79 13.09
N ASP A 139 18.43 8.34 12.79
CA ASP A 139 18.95 8.29 11.43
C ASP A 139 18.07 7.42 10.52
N MET A 140 17.62 6.26 11.01
CA MET A 140 16.69 5.38 10.30
C MET A 140 15.35 6.07 10.00
N LEU A 141 14.79 6.80 10.99
CA LEU A 141 13.53 7.52 10.78
C LEU A 141 13.66 8.62 9.73
N ASP A 142 14.79 9.32 9.69
CA ASP A 142 15.06 10.33 8.67
C ASP A 142 15.17 9.70 7.28
N GLU A 143 15.86 8.57 7.11
CA GLU A 143 15.94 7.83 5.83
C GLU A 143 14.56 7.34 5.37
N VAL A 144 13.77 6.77 6.28
CA VAL A 144 12.39 6.33 5.98
C VAL A 144 11.54 7.52 5.55
N LYS A 145 11.63 8.66 6.24
CA LYS A 145 10.93 9.89 5.88
C LYS A 145 11.31 10.35 4.47
N GLN A 146 12.60 10.36 4.13
CA GLN A 146 13.06 10.75 2.79
C GLN A 146 12.49 9.83 1.72
N SER A 147 12.47 8.52 1.98
CA SER A 147 11.89 7.50 1.09
C SER A 147 10.39 7.73 0.85
N ILE A 148 9.64 7.99 1.92
CA ILE A 148 8.19 8.29 1.85
C ILE A 148 7.94 9.55 1.01
N ILE A 149 8.70 10.62 1.24
CA ILE A 149 8.56 11.87 0.49
C ILE A 149 8.84 11.63 -1.00
N ASN A 150 9.80 10.79 -1.37
CA ASN A 150 10.05 10.44 -2.76
C ASN A 150 8.81 9.87 -3.45
N ALA A 151 8.08 8.97 -2.79
CA ALA A 151 6.85 8.40 -3.35
C ALA A 151 5.78 9.49 -3.62
N TYR A 152 5.62 10.44 -2.70
CA TYR A 152 4.70 11.56 -2.89
C TYR A 152 5.15 12.52 -3.99
N GLU A 153 6.43 12.89 -4.03
CA GLU A 153 6.96 13.77 -5.09
C GLU A 153 6.76 13.16 -6.48
N LEU A 154 7.10 11.88 -6.63
CA LEU A 154 6.93 11.15 -7.89
C LEU A 154 5.47 11.11 -8.35
N LYS A 155 4.53 10.99 -7.42
CA LYS A 155 3.10 10.89 -7.75
C LYS A 155 2.45 12.24 -7.99
N THR A 156 2.74 13.24 -7.17
CA THR A 156 2.02 14.51 -7.16
C THR A 156 2.70 15.61 -7.96
N GLY A 157 4.01 15.49 -8.23
CA GLY A 157 4.83 16.56 -8.81
C GLY A 157 5.04 17.76 -7.87
N LEU A 158 4.58 17.70 -6.63
CA LEU A 158 4.80 18.75 -5.65
C LEU A 158 6.23 18.70 -5.12
N SER A 159 6.83 19.87 -4.92
CA SER A 159 8.18 19.94 -4.33
C SER A 159 8.21 19.48 -2.89
N ARG A 160 9.35 18.93 -2.48
CA ARG A 160 9.67 18.42 -1.14
C ARG A 160 9.28 19.39 -0.01
N ALA A 161 9.47 20.69 -0.23
CA ALA A 161 9.13 21.73 0.75
C ALA A 161 7.62 21.84 1.06
N LYS A 162 6.75 21.24 0.24
CA LYS A 162 5.30 21.19 0.48
C LYS A 162 4.91 20.13 1.51
N TYR A 163 5.74 19.10 1.70
CA TYR A 163 5.48 18.03 2.65
C TYR A 163 6.06 18.41 4.01
N ARG A 164 5.21 18.98 4.88
CA ARG A 164 5.58 19.36 6.25
C ARG A 164 5.40 18.17 7.21
N ILE A 165 6.02 17.08 6.88
CA ILE A 165 6.04 15.86 7.71
C ILE A 165 7.43 15.61 8.27
#